data_5bed06d30787ddfe2e174e8b8ed85cee
#
_entry.id   5bed06d30787ddfe2e174e8b8ed85cee
#
_cell.length_a   1.000
_cell.length_b   1.000
_cell.length_c   1.000
_cell.angle_alpha   90.00
_cell.angle_beta   90.00
_cell.angle_gamma   90.00
#
_symmetry.space_group_name_H-M   'P 1'
#
loop_
_entity.id
_entity.type
_entity.pdbx_description
1 polymer ?
#
loop_
_entity_poly.entity_id
_entity_poly.type
_entity_poly.pdbx_seq_one_letter_code
_entity_poly.pdbx_strand_id
1 'polypeptide(L)'
;MKRHTRQITQPHLADLLVPIAIACALLTGCGEAPESSGEAVTPIVGAQPPAATSAQVEFRIPPADFPADPAHGRELFNDHCLQCHGAEAQGTDQGPPLIHRIYEPSHHSDLAFYRAIALGVQQHHWELGNMEPVPALDGEDAAHIISWIRAEQRAAGIE
;
A
#
# COMPACT_ATOMS: atom_id res chain seq x y z
N MET A 1 9.56 52.24 -5.97
CA MET A 1 9.24 50.83 -6.28
C MET A 1 7.75 50.65 -6.09
N LYS A 2 6.99 50.55 -7.19
CA LYS A 2 5.51 50.41 -7.18
C LYS A 2 5.15 48.93 -7.15
N ARG A 3 4.47 48.48 -6.09
CA ARG A 3 3.92 47.11 -5.99
C ARG A 3 2.64 47.02 -6.80
N HIS A 4 2.62 46.17 -7.81
CA HIS A 4 1.41 45.84 -8.56
C HIS A 4 0.71 44.67 -7.87
N THR A 5 -0.40 44.97 -7.22
CA THR A 5 -1.34 43.96 -6.69
C THR A 5 -2.21 43.49 -7.85
N ARG A 6 -2.04 42.26 -8.28
CA ARG A 6 -2.98 41.62 -9.20
C ARG A 6 -4.18 41.10 -8.43
N GLN A 7 -5.32 41.66 -8.69
CA GLN A 7 -6.61 41.14 -8.25
C GLN A 7 -6.97 39.95 -9.16
N ILE A 8 -7.20 38.80 -8.54
CA ILE A 8 -7.72 37.60 -9.22
C ILE A 8 -9.23 37.62 -9.09
N THR A 9 -9.90 37.88 -10.24
CA THR A 9 -11.37 37.86 -10.35
C THR A 9 -11.82 36.41 -10.43
N GLN A 10 -12.65 35.97 -9.49
CA GLN A 10 -13.30 34.65 -9.54
C GLN A 10 -14.53 34.71 -10.47
N PRO A 11 -14.75 33.71 -11.34
CA PRO A 11 -16.00 33.60 -12.08
C PRO A 11 -17.11 33.00 -11.21
N HIS A 12 -18.27 33.65 -11.25
CA HIS A 12 -19.52 33.20 -10.64
C HIS A 12 -20.02 31.93 -11.34
N LEU A 13 -20.20 30.83 -10.60
CA LEU A 13 -20.99 29.69 -11.03
C LEU A 13 -22.48 30.00 -10.80
N ALA A 14 -23.18 30.25 -11.89
CA ALA A 14 -24.65 30.33 -11.90
C ALA A 14 -25.25 28.94 -12.21
N ASP A 15 -26.08 28.52 -11.33
CA ASP A 15 -27.22 27.60 -11.46
C ASP A 15 -27.39 26.76 -12.73
N LEU A 16 -27.33 25.42 -12.55
CA LEU A 16 -28.00 24.47 -13.43
C LEU A 16 -28.74 23.44 -12.55
N LEU A 17 -29.98 23.81 -12.17
CA LEU A 17 -30.96 22.87 -11.62
C LEU A 17 -31.55 22.04 -12.75
N VAL A 18 -31.26 20.74 -12.78
CA VAL A 18 -31.94 19.75 -13.64
C VAL A 18 -32.90 18.93 -12.77
N PRO A 19 -34.20 18.93 -13.02
CA PRO A 19 -35.15 18.07 -12.30
C PRO A 19 -35.12 16.67 -12.91
N ILE A 20 -34.76 15.67 -12.13
CA ILE A 20 -34.88 14.25 -12.47
C ILE A 20 -36.29 13.80 -12.09
N ALA A 21 -37.14 13.52 -13.09
CA ALA A 21 -38.42 12.87 -12.93
C ALA A 21 -38.23 11.37 -12.71
N ILE A 22 -38.62 10.88 -11.55
CA ILE A 22 -38.63 9.45 -11.20
C ILE A 22 -39.96 8.86 -11.71
N ALA A 23 -39.90 8.02 -12.75
CA ALA A 23 -40.98 7.18 -13.20
C ALA A 23 -40.91 5.84 -12.48
N CYS A 24 -41.85 5.62 -11.56
CA CYS A 24 -42.03 4.35 -10.84
C CYS A 24 -42.89 3.43 -11.69
N ALA A 25 -42.34 2.39 -12.30
CA ALA A 25 -43.10 1.32 -12.95
C ALA A 25 -43.13 0.08 -12.05
N LEU A 26 -44.28 -0.16 -11.46
CA LEU A 26 -44.59 -1.38 -10.74
C LEU A 26 -44.86 -2.51 -11.73
N LEU A 27 -44.01 -3.54 -11.78
CA LEU A 27 -44.31 -4.82 -12.42
C LEU A 27 -44.29 -5.91 -11.38
N THR A 28 -45.50 -6.29 -10.92
CA THR A 28 -45.77 -7.53 -10.23
C THR A 28 -45.73 -8.67 -11.21
N GLY A 29 -44.75 -9.55 -11.09
CA GLY A 29 -44.62 -10.81 -11.82
C GLY A 29 -44.38 -11.94 -10.83
N CYS A 30 -45.44 -12.66 -10.45
CA CYS A 30 -45.34 -13.97 -9.81
C CYS A 30 -44.87 -14.97 -10.87
N GLY A 31 -43.62 -15.46 -10.73
CA GLY A 31 -43.09 -16.58 -11.50
C GLY A 31 -42.80 -17.75 -10.59
N GLU A 32 -43.52 -18.87 -10.84
CA GLU A 32 -43.34 -20.17 -10.23
C GLU A 32 -41.91 -20.69 -10.38
N ALA A 33 -41.35 -21.16 -9.30
CA ALA A 33 -40.05 -21.85 -9.31
C ALA A 33 -40.21 -23.26 -9.91
N PRO A 34 -39.36 -23.69 -10.85
CA PRO A 34 -39.30 -25.09 -11.24
C PRO A 34 -38.59 -25.90 -10.16
N GLU A 35 -39.26 -26.95 -9.68
CA GLU A 35 -38.67 -28.01 -8.87
C GLU A 35 -37.57 -28.71 -9.68
N SER A 36 -36.31 -28.47 -9.29
CA SER A 36 -35.16 -29.22 -9.84
C SER A 36 -35.02 -30.54 -9.11
N SER A 37 -35.38 -31.62 -9.80
CA SER A 37 -35.07 -32.99 -9.45
C SER A 37 -33.58 -33.14 -9.12
N GLY A 38 -33.33 -33.68 -7.90
CA GLY A 38 -31.97 -33.93 -7.40
C GLY A 38 -31.27 -35.00 -8.22
N GLU A 39 -30.31 -34.54 -9.01
CA GLU A 39 -29.24 -35.42 -9.49
C GLU A 39 -28.09 -35.40 -8.47
N ALA A 40 -27.81 -36.56 -7.93
CA ALA A 40 -26.70 -36.84 -7.05
C ALA A 40 -25.40 -36.51 -7.78
N VAL A 41 -24.86 -35.31 -7.52
CA VAL A 41 -23.50 -34.95 -7.99
C VAL A 41 -22.51 -35.75 -7.17
N THR A 42 -21.97 -36.83 -7.75
CA THR A 42 -20.79 -37.47 -7.21
C THR A 42 -19.67 -36.44 -7.09
N PRO A 43 -18.98 -36.36 -5.93
CA PRO A 43 -17.85 -35.44 -5.81
C PRO A 43 -16.74 -35.91 -6.77
N ILE A 44 -16.52 -35.17 -7.84
CA ILE A 44 -15.31 -35.32 -8.63
C ILE A 44 -14.19 -34.87 -7.68
N VAL A 45 -13.43 -35.86 -7.18
CA VAL A 45 -12.14 -35.60 -6.55
C VAL A 45 -11.28 -34.95 -7.63
N GLY A 46 -11.38 -33.62 -7.73
CA GLY A 46 -10.60 -32.82 -8.64
C GLY A 46 -9.12 -33.00 -8.30
N ALA A 47 -8.37 -33.47 -9.26
CA ALA A 47 -6.93 -33.47 -9.20
C ALA A 47 -6.48 -32.05 -8.78
N GLN A 48 -5.91 -31.95 -7.58
CA GLN A 48 -5.21 -30.71 -7.17
C GLN A 48 -4.18 -30.41 -8.26
N PRO A 49 -4.17 -29.19 -8.81
CA PRO A 49 -3.07 -28.77 -9.67
C PRO A 49 -1.78 -29.02 -8.89
N PRO A 50 -0.70 -29.48 -9.55
CA PRO A 50 0.58 -29.67 -8.88
C PRO A 50 0.91 -28.36 -8.18
N ALA A 51 1.13 -28.44 -6.87
CA ALA A 51 1.60 -27.30 -6.09
C ALA A 51 2.86 -26.79 -6.79
N ALA A 52 2.73 -25.68 -7.49
CA ALA A 52 3.89 -24.91 -7.90
C ALA A 52 4.59 -24.58 -6.59
N THR A 53 5.70 -25.27 -6.35
CA THR A 53 6.62 -24.92 -5.26
C THR A 53 7.26 -23.61 -5.67
N SER A 54 6.51 -22.50 -5.56
CA SER A 54 7.14 -21.24 -5.34
C SER A 54 7.83 -21.41 -3.99
N ALA A 55 9.14 -21.43 -3.98
CA ALA A 55 9.92 -21.27 -2.77
C ALA A 55 9.51 -19.91 -2.21
N GLN A 56 8.48 -19.90 -1.37
CA GLN A 56 8.12 -18.72 -0.62
C GLN A 56 9.26 -18.54 0.36
N VAL A 57 10.03 -17.47 0.14
CA VAL A 57 11.05 -17.07 1.10
C VAL A 57 10.30 -16.83 2.41
N GLU A 58 10.58 -17.66 3.43
CA GLU A 58 9.92 -17.53 4.72
C GLU A 58 10.40 -16.22 5.35
N PHE A 59 9.53 -15.20 5.40
CA PHE A 59 9.87 -13.91 5.97
C PHE A 59 10.03 -14.05 7.48
N ARG A 60 11.28 -14.08 7.93
CA ARG A 60 11.66 -14.27 9.32
C ARG A 60 12.44 -13.07 9.82
N ILE A 61 11.92 -12.36 10.83
CA ILE A 61 12.61 -11.23 11.44
C ILE A 61 13.89 -11.73 12.11
N PRO A 62 15.07 -11.17 11.78
CA PRO A 62 16.32 -11.58 12.38
C PRO A 62 16.41 -11.19 13.86
N PRO A 63 17.33 -11.79 14.64
CA PRO A 63 17.54 -11.42 16.03
C PRO A 63 18.00 -9.95 16.17
N ALA A 64 17.78 -9.35 17.36
CA ALA A 64 18.04 -7.93 17.58
C ALA A 64 19.52 -7.52 17.46
N ASP A 65 20.45 -8.47 17.55
CA ASP A 65 21.88 -8.29 17.39
C ASP A 65 22.38 -8.59 15.96
N PHE A 66 21.46 -8.77 15.01
CA PHE A 66 21.79 -8.97 13.61
C PHE A 66 22.61 -7.76 13.09
N PRO A 67 23.77 -7.98 12.45
CA PRO A 67 24.67 -6.92 11.99
C PRO A 67 24.16 -6.27 10.70
N ALA A 68 23.04 -5.52 10.79
CA ALA A 68 22.47 -4.84 9.65
C ALA A 68 23.43 -3.76 9.10
N ASP A 69 23.61 -3.77 7.78
CA ASP A 69 24.47 -2.82 7.05
C ASP A 69 23.61 -1.76 6.33
N PRO A 70 23.69 -0.47 6.72
CA PRO A 70 22.95 0.59 6.07
C PRO A 70 23.35 0.82 4.60
N ALA A 71 24.60 0.54 4.22
CA ALA A 71 25.02 0.72 2.83
C ALA A 71 24.35 -0.30 1.92
N HIS A 72 24.32 -1.56 2.34
CA HIS A 72 23.57 -2.62 1.66
C HIS A 72 22.06 -2.35 1.67
N GLY A 73 21.54 -1.85 2.79
CA GLY A 73 20.13 -1.44 2.89
C GLY A 73 19.73 -0.36 1.87
N ARG A 74 20.63 0.58 1.58
CA ARG A 74 20.41 1.58 0.53
C ARG A 74 20.36 0.96 -0.87
N GLU A 75 21.20 -0.01 -1.15
CA GLU A 75 21.17 -0.73 -2.43
C GLU A 75 19.86 -1.47 -2.62
N LEU A 76 19.44 -2.26 -1.62
CA LEU A 76 18.15 -2.96 -1.63
C LEU A 76 16.95 -2.01 -1.74
N PHE A 77 17.00 -0.87 -1.06
CA PHE A 77 15.96 0.16 -1.17
C PHE A 77 15.87 0.71 -2.59
N ASN A 78 16.98 0.98 -3.23
CA ASN A 78 17.00 1.47 -4.61
C ASN A 78 16.43 0.44 -5.59
N ASP A 79 16.67 -0.84 -5.35
CA ASP A 79 16.20 -1.91 -6.24
C ASP A 79 14.70 -2.20 -6.07
N HIS A 80 14.16 -2.09 -4.86
CA HIS A 80 12.83 -2.57 -4.54
C HIS A 80 11.83 -1.49 -4.08
N CYS A 81 12.28 -0.34 -3.61
CA CYS A 81 11.44 0.66 -2.94
C CYS A 81 11.43 2.03 -3.63
N LEU A 82 12.52 2.38 -4.33
CA LEU A 82 12.76 3.69 -4.93
C LEU A 82 11.61 4.14 -5.84
N GLN A 83 11.02 3.23 -6.61
CA GLN A 83 9.97 3.57 -7.57
C GLN A 83 8.78 4.28 -6.89
N CYS A 84 8.38 3.81 -5.71
CA CYS A 84 7.26 4.38 -4.97
C CYS A 84 7.70 5.41 -3.93
N HIS A 85 8.78 5.14 -3.18
CA HIS A 85 9.20 5.99 -2.07
C HIS A 85 10.22 7.08 -2.47
N GLY A 86 10.64 7.10 -3.72
CA GLY A 86 11.56 8.11 -4.26
C GLY A 86 13.01 7.94 -3.84
N ALA A 87 13.91 8.62 -4.55
CA ALA A 87 15.31 8.70 -4.17
C ALA A 87 15.43 9.28 -2.75
N GLU A 88 16.38 8.77 -1.96
CA GLU A 88 16.59 9.19 -0.57
C GLU A 88 15.30 9.08 0.30
N ALA A 89 14.36 8.20 -0.07
CA ALA A 89 13.10 7.96 0.64
C ALA A 89 12.25 9.23 0.90
N GLN A 90 12.31 10.21 -0.03
CA GLN A 90 11.60 11.49 0.08
C GLN A 90 10.13 11.42 -0.39
N GLY A 91 9.67 10.26 -0.83
CA GLY A 91 8.33 10.05 -1.35
C GLY A 91 8.15 10.44 -2.81
N THR A 92 7.02 10.01 -3.37
CA THR A 92 6.53 10.36 -4.71
C THR A 92 5.01 10.52 -4.66
N ASP A 93 4.35 10.59 -5.80
CA ASP A 93 2.90 10.50 -5.93
C ASP A 93 2.35 9.05 -5.78
N GLN A 94 3.23 8.03 -5.62
CA GLN A 94 2.88 6.63 -5.46
C GLN A 94 3.19 6.06 -4.07
N GLY A 95 4.04 6.72 -3.30
CA GLY A 95 4.42 6.26 -1.97
C GLY A 95 4.92 7.39 -1.08
N PRO A 96 4.69 7.28 0.24
CA PRO A 96 5.00 8.36 1.17
C PRO A 96 6.50 8.53 1.40
N PRO A 97 6.92 9.73 1.85
CA PRO A 97 8.29 9.95 2.33
C PRO A 97 8.52 9.15 3.63
N LEU A 98 9.59 8.36 3.70
CA LEU A 98 9.94 7.58 4.90
C LEU A 98 10.87 8.35 5.85
N ILE A 99 11.49 9.41 5.35
CA ILE A 99 12.25 10.37 6.17
C ILE A 99 11.30 11.49 6.60
N HIS A 100 10.35 11.13 7.45
CA HIS A 100 9.30 12.03 7.92
C HIS A 100 8.91 11.68 9.36
N ARG A 101 8.49 12.66 10.17
CA ARG A 101 8.15 12.48 11.60
C ARG A 101 7.06 11.45 11.86
N ILE A 102 6.15 11.21 10.93
CA ILE A 102 5.16 10.13 11.03
C ILE A 102 5.84 8.77 11.19
N TYR A 103 7.03 8.59 10.60
CA TYR A 103 7.77 7.32 10.63
C TYR A 103 8.85 7.27 11.71
N GLU A 104 8.82 8.19 12.69
CA GLU A 104 9.71 8.12 13.85
C GLU A 104 9.53 6.80 14.65
N PRO A 105 10.58 6.29 15.33
CA PRO A 105 10.53 5.00 16.01
C PRO A 105 9.42 4.87 17.05
N SER A 106 9.05 5.98 17.72
CA SER A 106 8.00 6.02 18.74
C SER A 106 6.60 5.82 18.15
N HIS A 107 6.39 6.16 16.86
CA HIS A 107 5.11 6.02 16.18
C HIS A 107 5.10 4.81 15.23
N HIS A 108 6.16 4.63 14.44
CA HIS A 108 6.37 3.46 13.57
C HIS A 108 7.67 2.75 13.96
N SER A 109 7.57 1.79 14.86
CA SER A 109 8.71 0.95 15.25
C SER A 109 9.26 0.15 14.06
N ASP A 110 10.45 -0.43 14.20
CA ASP A 110 11.04 -1.28 13.17
C ASP A 110 10.12 -2.43 12.76
N LEU A 111 9.35 -2.97 13.72
CA LEU A 111 8.35 -4.00 13.44
C LEU A 111 7.28 -3.53 12.42
N ALA A 112 6.94 -2.26 12.41
CA ALA A 112 6.00 -1.72 11.43
C ALA A 112 6.57 -1.80 10.01
N PHE A 113 7.87 -1.51 9.84
CA PHE A 113 8.56 -1.65 8.56
C PHE A 113 8.67 -3.12 8.12
N TYR A 114 9.03 -4.03 9.02
CA TYR A 114 9.01 -5.47 8.71
C TYR A 114 7.65 -5.95 8.21
N ARG A 115 6.58 -5.53 8.89
CA ARG A 115 5.21 -5.87 8.49
C ARG A 115 4.83 -5.26 7.15
N ALA A 116 5.24 -4.02 6.89
CA ALA A 116 4.98 -3.35 5.63
C ALA A 116 5.61 -4.11 4.45
N ILE A 117 6.87 -4.53 4.59
CA ILE A 117 7.58 -5.28 3.56
C ILE A 117 6.94 -6.67 3.37
N ALA A 118 6.65 -7.38 4.47
CA ALA A 118 6.15 -8.75 4.42
C ALA A 118 4.68 -8.86 3.98
N LEU A 119 3.81 -7.93 4.42
CA LEU A 119 2.35 -8.06 4.32
C LEU A 119 1.69 -6.91 3.54
N GLY A 120 2.44 -5.88 3.20
CA GLY A 120 1.88 -4.64 2.67
C GLY A 120 1.22 -3.79 3.76
N VAL A 121 0.65 -2.67 3.35
CA VAL A 121 0.00 -1.69 4.24
C VAL A 121 -1.29 -1.18 3.61
N GLN A 122 -2.38 -1.16 4.37
CA GLN A 122 -3.52 -0.33 4.01
C GLN A 122 -3.20 1.14 4.30
N GLN A 123 -3.46 2.03 3.34
CA GLN A 123 -3.21 3.46 3.51
C GLN A 123 -3.94 4.01 4.74
N HIS A 124 -3.27 4.84 5.53
CA HIS A 124 -3.85 5.43 6.73
C HIS A 124 -3.33 6.83 7.10
N HIS A 125 -2.14 7.23 6.66
CA HIS A 125 -1.59 8.57 6.84
C HIS A 125 -1.60 9.40 5.54
N TRP A 126 -1.54 8.73 4.40
CA TRP A 126 -1.41 9.32 3.08
C TRP A 126 -2.45 8.70 2.15
N GLU A 127 -3.02 9.51 1.26
CA GLU A 127 -4.00 9.04 0.26
C GLU A 127 -3.31 8.64 -1.06
N LEU A 128 -2.29 7.77 -0.96
CA LEU A 128 -1.46 7.33 -2.08
C LEU A 128 -1.74 5.89 -2.53
N GLY A 129 -2.78 5.27 -1.98
CA GLY A 129 -3.08 3.86 -2.20
C GLY A 129 -2.42 2.93 -1.18
N ASN A 130 -2.72 1.64 -1.29
CA ASN A 130 -2.14 0.62 -0.43
C ASN A 130 -0.72 0.27 -0.92
N MET A 131 0.15 -0.08 0.01
CA MET A 131 1.43 -0.68 -0.32
C MET A 131 1.26 -2.19 -0.47
N GLU A 132 1.68 -2.75 -1.59
CA GLU A 132 1.73 -4.20 -1.79
C GLU A 132 2.91 -4.82 -1.03
N PRO A 133 2.82 -6.09 -0.62
CA PRO A 133 3.96 -6.85 -0.09
C PRO A 133 5.12 -6.89 -1.07
N VAL A 134 6.34 -7.03 -0.58
CA VAL A 134 7.56 -7.17 -1.39
C VAL A 134 8.14 -8.59 -1.23
N PRO A 135 7.60 -9.60 -1.92
CA PRO A 135 7.95 -11.00 -1.70
C PRO A 135 9.38 -11.38 -2.15
N ALA A 136 10.08 -10.48 -2.82
CA ALA A 136 11.46 -10.65 -3.22
C ALA A 136 12.46 -10.45 -2.08
N LEU A 137 12.02 -9.86 -0.95
CA LEU A 137 12.84 -9.55 0.21
C LEU A 137 12.53 -10.50 1.37
N ASP A 138 13.58 -10.90 2.08
CA ASP A 138 13.45 -11.62 3.34
C ASP A 138 13.59 -10.69 4.56
N GLY A 139 13.64 -11.27 5.77
CA GLY A 139 13.75 -10.48 6.98
C GLY A 139 15.13 -9.87 7.20
N GLU A 140 16.20 -10.47 6.69
CA GLU A 140 17.57 -9.92 6.78
C GLU A 140 17.71 -8.74 5.81
N ASP A 141 17.20 -8.86 4.59
CA ASP A 141 17.12 -7.76 3.63
C ASP A 141 16.34 -6.57 4.22
N ALA A 142 15.20 -6.85 4.85
CA ALA A 142 14.40 -5.83 5.53
C ALA A 142 15.18 -5.16 6.66
N ALA A 143 15.97 -5.90 7.45
CA ALA A 143 16.82 -5.32 8.49
C ALA A 143 17.85 -4.34 7.92
N HIS A 144 18.49 -4.69 6.82
CA HIS A 144 19.43 -3.80 6.12
C HIS A 144 18.72 -2.51 5.67
N ILE A 145 17.57 -2.61 5.01
CA ILE A 145 16.76 -1.48 4.55
C ILE A 145 16.35 -0.59 5.72
N ILE A 146 15.81 -1.17 6.80
CA ILE A 146 15.39 -0.45 8.01
C ILE A 146 16.57 0.29 8.63
N SER A 147 17.74 -0.35 8.71
CA SER A 147 18.93 0.27 9.28
C SER A 147 19.36 1.53 8.52
N TRP A 148 19.27 1.52 7.18
CA TRP A 148 19.51 2.67 6.34
C TRP A 148 18.46 3.77 6.57
N ILE A 149 17.15 3.45 6.52
CA ILE A 149 16.08 4.43 6.78
C ILE A 149 16.28 5.09 8.14
N ARG A 150 16.60 4.33 9.17
CA ARG A 150 16.85 4.86 10.52
C ARG A 150 18.10 5.74 10.59
N ALA A 151 19.14 5.42 9.84
CA ALA A 151 20.30 6.29 9.73
C ALA A 151 19.96 7.63 9.09
N GLU A 152 19.19 7.64 8.00
CA GLU A 152 18.73 8.85 7.33
C GLU A 152 17.77 9.67 8.22
N GLN A 153 16.86 9.01 8.94
CA GLN A 153 15.98 9.67 9.91
C GLN A 153 16.78 10.40 10.99
N ARG A 154 17.75 9.72 11.60
CA ARG A 154 18.64 10.35 12.61
C ARG A 154 19.42 11.53 12.01
N ALA A 155 19.93 11.38 10.80
CA ALA A 155 20.61 12.48 10.11
C ALA A 155 19.69 13.69 9.86
N ALA A 156 18.38 13.46 9.71
CA ALA A 156 17.36 14.49 9.59
C ALA A 156 16.79 14.97 10.94
N GLY A 157 17.30 14.51 12.07
CA GLY A 157 16.83 14.88 13.41
C GLY A 157 15.49 14.25 13.81
N ILE A 158 15.18 13.08 13.26
CA ILE A 158 13.97 12.28 13.57
C ILE A 158 14.44 11.09 14.44
N GLU A 159 13.97 11.03 15.71
CA GLU A 159 14.35 10.02 16.70
C GLU A 159 13.12 9.44 17.43
#